data_38bbf0390a00a40bc50bc988047a5c3b
#
_entry.id   38bbf0390a00a40bc50bc988047a5c3b
#
_cell.length_a   1.000
_cell.length_b   1.000
_cell.length_c   1.000
_cell.angle_alpha   90.00
_cell.angle_beta   90.00
_cell.angle_gamma   90.00
#
_symmetry.space_group_name_H-M   'P 1'
#
loop_
_entity.id
_entity.type
_entity.pdbx_description
1 polymer ?
#
loop_
_entity_poly.entity_id
_entity_poly.type
_entity_poly.pdbx_seq_one_letter_code
_entity_poly.pdbx_strand_id
1 'polypeptide(L)'
;MSVFLLMLILAVILFLYQSLTLYQPPLTQFISMNEKQSFEPFVEIDSKLSCYRPMLDAETISTTQPLKLLVWNVHKGEDKGWQSLLLNYEEKTDFMLLQEATSLQKLPQLLQRMPNQLFASGFSYRDMQSGVATLSLFSPQYYCSAAVDEPWLGIPKTGVSSVYPLDNGKFLLIINVHMINFEWTPTAYRQQLEQIMQQLEQRVDAVIIAGDFNAWNQERVEILQQKMEQFGLHEISFFPDNRLRFNDFPLDHIFVKGLKAISATTQKTKASDHNPMWVELAFD
;
A
#
# COMPACT_ATOMS: atom_id res chain seq x y z
N MET A 1 25.77 17.67 32.33
CA MET A 1 24.61 16.77 32.32
C MET A 1 24.82 15.76 33.41
N SER A 2 23.90 15.61 34.39
CA SER A 2 24.12 14.70 35.52
C SER A 2 24.06 13.24 35.08
N VAL A 3 24.85 12.36 35.72
CA VAL A 3 24.84 10.90 35.47
C VAL A 3 23.42 10.32 35.56
N PHE A 4 22.60 10.87 36.46
CA PHE A 4 21.19 10.50 36.62
C PHE A 4 20.35 10.82 35.37
N LEU A 5 20.55 11.96 34.75
CA LEU A 5 19.83 12.33 33.48
C LEU A 5 20.24 11.39 32.33
N LEU A 6 21.52 11.05 32.25
CA LEU A 6 22.01 10.10 31.24
C LEU A 6 21.40 8.71 31.42
N MET A 7 21.35 8.21 32.67
CA MET A 7 20.73 6.91 32.99
C MET A 7 19.22 6.91 32.69
N LEU A 8 18.51 8.01 32.95
CA LEU A 8 17.10 8.13 32.67
C LEU A 8 16.86 8.10 31.15
N ILE A 9 17.67 8.83 30.38
CA ILE A 9 17.59 8.83 28.89
C ILE A 9 17.86 7.43 28.35
N LEU A 10 18.88 6.74 28.83
CA LEU A 10 19.20 5.37 28.43
C LEU A 10 18.07 4.39 28.78
N ALA A 11 17.47 4.52 29.98
CA ALA A 11 16.34 3.68 30.37
C ALA A 11 15.10 3.90 29.49
N VAL A 12 14.81 5.16 29.12
CA VAL A 12 13.71 5.49 28.19
C VAL A 12 13.99 4.94 26.80
N ILE A 13 15.20 5.09 26.28
CA ILE A 13 15.61 4.53 24.98
C ILE A 13 15.46 3.00 24.99
N LEU A 14 15.94 2.34 26.04
CA LEU A 14 15.86 0.89 26.19
C LEU A 14 14.40 0.41 26.27
N PHE A 15 13.55 1.13 27.01
CA PHE A 15 12.12 0.84 27.10
C PHE A 15 11.41 1.01 25.75
N LEU A 16 11.71 2.07 25.01
CA LEU A 16 11.16 2.28 23.68
C LEU A 16 11.61 1.19 22.71
N TYR A 17 12.89 0.82 22.77
CA TYR A 17 13.46 -0.24 21.94
C TYR A 17 12.84 -1.62 22.24
N GLN A 18 12.62 -1.96 23.51
CA GLN A 18 11.95 -3.21 23.91
C GLN A 18 10.49 -3.30 23.50
N SER A 19 9.87 -2.16 23.21
CA SER A 19 8.46 -2.08 22.78
C SER A 19 8.28 -2.11 21.26
N LEU A 20 9.39 -2.05 20.49
CA LEU A 20 9.39 -2.04 19.03
C LEU A 20 9.86 -3.40 18.51
N THR A 21 9.05 -4.02 17.67
CA THR A 21 9.42 -5.23 16.90
C THR A 21 9.41 -4.91 15.43
N LEU A 22 10.51 -5.22 14.73
CA LEU A 22 10.64 -5.05 13.28
C LEU A 22 10.42 -6.39 12.58
N TYR A 23 9.75 -6.37 11.44
CA TYR A 23 9.45 -7.55 10.64
C TYR A 23 10.16 -7.46 9.28
N GLN A 24 11.13 -8.37 9.07
CA GLN A 24 11.82 -8.57 7.80
C GLN A 24 12.00 -10.09 7.58
N PRO A 25 11.24 -10.66 6.67
CA PRO A 25 10.22 -10.06 5.78
C PRO A 25 9.02 -9.50 6.55
N PRO A 26 8.16 -8.70 5.91
CA PRO A 26 6.94 -8.16 6.55
C PRO A 26 6.06 -9.27 7.12
N LEU A 27 5.48 -9.03 8.29
CA LEU A 27 4.43 -9.90 8.80
C LEU A 27 3.16 -9.72 7.95
N THR A 28 2.90 -10.70 7.11
CA THR A 28 1.80 -10.64 6.14
C THR A 28 0.65 -11.52 6.56
N GLN A 29 -0.56 -10.96 6.57
CA GLN A 29 -1.80 -11.63 6.94
C GLN A 29 -2.80 -11.46 5.79
N PHE A 30 -3.41 -12.55 5.35
CA PHE A 30 -4.55 -12.53 4.45
C PHE A 30 -5.78 -13.05 5.18
N ILE A 31 -6.87 -12.31 5.12
CA ILE A 31 -8.16 -12.67 5.69
C ILE A 31 -9.15 -12.75 4.55
N SER A 32 -9.80 -13.89 4.39
CA SER A 32 -11.02 -14.02 3.59
C SER A 32 -12.19 -14.33 4.50
N MET A 33 -13.23 -13.51 4.45
CA MET A 33 -14.43 -13.73 5.27
C MET A 33 -15.25 -14.91 4.79
N ASN A 34 -15.04 -15.34 3.56
CA ASN A 34 -15.80 -16.42 2.93
C ASN A 34 -15.28 -17.80 3.26
N GLU A 35 -14.04 -17.94 3.81
CA GLU A 35 -13.45 -19.24 4.13
C GLU A 35 -12.44 -19.21 5.29
N LYS A 36 -12.24 -20.41 5.91
CA LYS A 36 -11.19 -20.62 6.91
C LYS A 36 -9.81 -20.57 6.27
N GLN A 37 -8.96 -19.74 6.83
CA GLN A 37 -7.61 -19.45 6.36
C GLN A 37 -6.73 -20.70 6.27
N SER A 38 -6.13 -20.91 5.11
CA SER A 38 -4.92 -21.72 4.95
C SER A 38 -4.06 -21.07 3.87
N PHE A 39 -2.74 -21.03 4.11
CA PHE A 39 -1.76 -20.43 3.20
C PHE A 39 -0.77 -21.48 2.78
N GLU A 40 -0.42 -21.50 1.50
CA GLU A 40 0.79 -22.17 1.05
C GLU A 40 1.86 -21.11 0.73
N PRO A 41 3.07 -21.21 1.30
CA PRO A 41 4.16 -20.36 0.88
C PRO A 41 4.47 -20.67 -0.59
N PHE A 42 4.43 -19.64 -1.41
CA PHE A 42 4.78 -19.73 -2.82
C PHE A 42 6.21 -19.20 -2.98
N VAL A 43 7.02 -19.93 -3.73
CA VAL A 43 8.44 -19.73 -4.01
C VAL A 43 8.98 -18.32 -3.71
N GLU A 44 10.02 -18.23 -2.90
CA GLU A 44 10.88 -17.04 -2.79
C GLU A 44 11.41 -16.68 -4.17
N ILE A 45 10.91 -15.59 -4.74
CA ILE A 45 11.43 -15.03 -6.00
C ILE A 45 12.72 -14.26 -5.72
N ASP A 46 12.85 -13.68 -4.53
CA ASP A 46 14.04 -13.02 -3.99
C ASP A 46 13.97 -13.09 -2.45
N SER A 47 15.14 -13.07 -1.77
CA SER A 47 15.24 -13.06 -0.31
C SER A 47 14.51 -11.88 0.38
N LYS A 48 14.09 -10.88 -0.39
CA LYS A 48 13.39 -9.66 0.08
C LYS A 48 11.89 -9.64 -0.25
N LEU A 49 11.40 -10.60 -1.02
CA LEU A 49 10.01 -10.68 -1.47
C LEU A 49 9.39 -11.99 -0.99
N SER A 50 8.39 -11.90 -0.12
CA SER A 50 7.65 -13.07 0.36
C SER A 50 6.34 -13.21 -0.38
N CYS A 51 6.17 -14.29 -1.13
CA CYS A 51 4.98 -14.54 -1.95
C CYS A 51 4.18 -15.73 -1.43
N TYR A 52 2.86 -15.63 -1.51
CA TYR A 52 1.90 -16.60 -0.99
C TYR A 52 0.75 -16.80 -1.98
N ARG A 53 0.21 -18.00 -1.99
CA ARG A 53 -1.01 -18.34 -2.73
C ARG A 53 -2.12 -18.63 -1.74
N PRO A 54 -3.27 -17.95 -1.81
CA PRO A 54 -4.47 -18.38 -1.10
C PRO A 54 -4.88 -19.78 -1.58
N MET A 55 -5.44 -20.60 -0.69
CA MET A 55 -5.99 -21.91 -1.09
C MET A 55 -7.36 -21.78 -1.77
N LEU A 56 -7.87 -20.58 -1.88
CA LEU A 56 -9.11 -20.24 -2.58
C LEU A 56 -8.88 -20.13 -4.09
N ASP A 57 -9.85 -20.57 -4.86
CA ASP A 57 -9.88 -20.26 -6.28
C ASP A 57 -10.04 -18.73 -6.45
N ALA A 58 -9.15 -18.15 -7.24
CA ALA A 58 -9.20 -16.71 -7.51
C ALA A 58 -10.46 -16.39 -8.35
N GLU A 59 -11.20 -15.38 -7.93
CA GLU A 59 -12.34 -14.89 -8.69
C GLU A 59 -11.87 -14.07 -9.88
N THR A 60 -12.48 -14.32 -11.05
CA THR A 60 -12.14 -13.62 -12.29
C THR A 60 -12.81 -12.25 -12.34
N ILE A 61 -12.01 -11.20 -12.59
CA ILE A 61 -12.52 -9.83 -12.76
C ILE A 61 -12.99 -9.63 -14.19
N SER A 62 -14.18 -9.05 -14.38
CA SER A 62 -14.70 -8.72 -15.69
C SER A 62 -14.03 -7.46 -16.26
N THR A 63 -13.53 -7.56 -17.49
CA THR A 63 -12.91 -6.45 -18.22
C THR A 63 -13.95 -5.53 -18.90
N THR A 64 -15.22 -5.92 -18.91
CA THR A 64 -16.30 -5.10 -19.49
C THR A 64 -16.90 -4.11 -18.50
N GLN A 65 -16.59 -4.26 -17.21
CA GLN A 65 -17.05 -3.36 -16.15
C GLN A 65 -15.90 -2.47 -15.69
N PRO A 66 -16.16 -1.19 -15.38
CA PRO A 66 -15.15 -0.34 -14.78
C PRO A 66 -14.71 -0.85 -13.41
N LEU A 67 -13.42 -0.74 -13.13
CA LEU A 67 -12.82 -1.04 -11.84
C LEU A 67 -12.78 0.22 -10.97
N LYS A 68 -13.23 0.14 -9.72
CA LYS A 68 -13.29 1.27 -8.79
C LYS A 68 -12.31 1.09 -7.65
N LEU A 69 -11.43 2.08 -7.51
CA LEU A 69 -10.30 2.03 -6.58
C LEU A 69 -10.31 3.23 -5.63
N LEU A 70 -10.15 2.98 -4.34
CA LEU A 70 -9.78 3.96 -3.33
C LEU A 70 -8.31 3.78 -2.95
N VAL A 71 -7.55 4.88 -2.88
CA VAL A 71 -6.18 4.91 -2.35
C VAL A 71 -6.11 5.98 -1.27
N TRP A 72 -5.64 5.62 -0.07
CA TRP A 72 -5.63 6.56 1.04
C TRP A 72 -4.63 6.19 2.13
N ASN A 73 -3.71 7.08 2.47
CA ASN A 73 -2.97 7.01 3.72
C ASN A 73 -3.90 7.45 4.85
N VAL A 74 -4.20 6.52 5.78
CA VAL A 74 -5.21 6.69 6.83
C VAL A 74 -4.63 7.19 8.15
N HIS A 75 -3.37 7.63 8.16
CA HIS A 75 -2.69 8.21 9.32
C HIS A 75 -2.93 7.42 10.61
N LYS A 76 -2.76 6.11 10.56
CA LYS A 76 -2.98 5.14 11.67
C LYS A 76 -4.38 5.18 12.30
N GLY A 77 -5.31 5.93 11.68
CA GLY A 77 -6.65 6.17 12.24
C GLY A 77 -6.65 7.12 13.43
N GLU A 78 -5.66 8.00 13.54
CA GLU A 78 -5.54 8.95 14.65
C GLU A 78 -6.54 10.11 14.56
N ASP A 79 -6.98 10.45 13.34
CA ASP A 79 -7.90 11.55 13.09
C ASP A 79 -9.37 11.12 13.21
N LYS A 80 -10.24 12.04 13.63
CA LYS A 80 -11.68 11.74 13.76
C LYS A 80 -12.36 11.61 12.41
N GLY A 81 -13.22 10.61 12.25
CA GLY A 81 -14.08 10.47 11.07
C GLY A 81 -13.53 9.51 10.00
N TRP A 82 -12.32 8.96 10.13
CA TRP A 82 -11.75 8.02 9.18
C TRP A 82 -12.65 6.79 8.94
N GLN A 83 -13.27 6.25 10.01
CA GLN A 83 -14.17 5.10 9.91
C GLN A 83 -15.40 5.42 9.03
N SER A 84 -16.08 6.52 9.31
CA SER A 84 -17.26 6.94 8.54
C SER A 84 -16.91 7.20 7.07
N LEU A 85 -15.72 7.75 6.82
CA LEU A 85 -15.26 8.02 5.45
C LEU A 85 -14.95 6.73 4.71
N LEU A 86 -14.27 5.75 5.33
CA LEU A 86 -14.03 4.44 4.73
C LEU A 86 -15.34 3.70 4.42
N LEU A 87 -16.31 3.70 5.34
CA LEU A 87 -17.61 3.08 5.13
C LEU A 87 -18.36 3.71 3.94
N ASN A 88 -18.28 5.03 3.77
CA ASN A 88 -18.87 5.70 2.61
C ASN A 88 -18.22 5.31 1.28
N TYR A 89 -16.91 4.98 1.30
CA TYR A 89 -16.21 4.50 0.12
C TYR A 89 -16.42 3.01 -0.12
N GLU A 90 -16.61 2.20 0.93
CA GLU A 90 -16.82 0.75 0.82
C GLU A 90 -17.98 0.39 -0.13
N GLU A 91 -19.06 1.17 -0.09
CA GLU A 91 -20.27 0.91 -0.91
C GLU A 91 -20.05 1.09 -2.42
N LYS A 92 -19.02 1.81 -2.82
CA LYS A 92 -18.80 2.21 -4.23
C LYS A 92 -17.41 1.86 -4.74
N THR A 93 -16.72 0.92 -4.12
CA THR A 93 -15.32 0.63 -4.41
C THR A 93 -15.09 -0.88 -4.49
N ASP A 94 -14.30 -1.33 -5.46
CA ASP A 94 -13.93 -2.73 -5.63
C ASP A 94 -12.62 -3.07 -4.92
N PHE A 95 -11.71 -2.06 -4.82
CA PHE A 95 -10.41 -2.17 -4.15
C PHE A 95 -10.14 -0.95 -3.26
N MET A 96 -9.61 -1.19 -2.06
CA MET A 96 -9.08 -0.15 -1.19
C MET A 96 -7.61 -0.42 -0.90
N LEU A 97 -6.74 0.54 -1.23
CA LEU A 97 -5.31 0.51 -0.93
C LEU A 97 -5.01 1.52 0.17
N LEU A 98 -4.76 1.03 1.37
CA LEU A 98 -4.58 1.87 2.55
C LEU A 98 -3.11 1.83 2.98
N GLN A 99 -2.53 3.00 3.28
CA GLN A 99 -1.21 3.15 3.86
C GLN A 99 -1.36 3.61 5.32
N GLU A 100 -0.37 3.36 6.14
CA GLU A 100 -0.42 3.53 7.59
C GLU A 100 -1.61 2.83 8.26
N ALA A 101 -2.06 1.71 7.68
CA ALA A 101 -3.06 0.87 8.32
C ALA A 101 -2.48 0.23 9.59
N THR A 102 -3.34 0.01 10.60
CA THR A 102 -2.95 -0.61 11.86
C THR A 102 -3.88 -1.74 12.29
N SER A 103 -3.35 -2.68 13.07
CA SER A 103 -4.15 -3.77 13.65
C SER A 103 -5.27 -3.27 14.58
N LEU A 104 -5.10 -2.08 15.18
CA LEU A 104 -6.10 -1.49 16.08
C LEU A 104 -7.34 -0.95 15.35
N GLN A 105 -7.23 -0.67 14.06
CA GLN A 105 -8.36 -0.23 13.23
C GLN A 105 -9.40 -1.32 12.98
N LYS A 106 -9.02 -2.59 13.19
CA LYS A 106 -9.90 -3.76 13.04
C LYS A 106 -10.66 -3.73 11.71
N LEU A 107 -9.94 -3.46 10.63
CA LEU A 107 -10.52 -3.30 9.28
C LEU A 107 -11.44 -4.46 8.86
N PRO A 108 -11.16 -5.76 9.18
CA PRO A 108 -12.06 -6.85 8.85
C PRO A 108 -13.43 -6.75 9.51
N GLN A 109 -13.51 -6.19 10.72
CA GLN A 109 -14.78 -5.98 11.42
C GLN A 109 -15.50 -4.72 10.95
N LEU A 110 -14.74 -3.71 10.51
CA LEU A 110 -15.29 -2.43 10.03
C LEU A 110 -15.82 -2.53 8.61
N LEU A 111 -15.03 -3.13 7.69
CA LEU A 111 -15.29 -3.14 6.24
C LEU A 111 -15.71 -4.56 5.81
N GLN A 112 -16.94 -4.92 6.15
CA GLN A 112 -17.48 -6.28 5.95
C GLN A 112 -17.84 -6.59 4.50
N ARG A 113 -18.02 -5.59 3.66
CA ARG A 113 -18.26 -5.76 2.23
C ARG A 113 -16.98 -6.01 1.43
N MET A 114 -15.81 -5.85 2.06
CA MET A 114 -14.50 -6.18 1.49
C MET A 114 -14.03 -7.53 2.05
N PRO A 115 -14.48 -8.67 1.48
CA PRO A 115 -14.26 -9.98 2.08
C PRO A 115 -12.82 -10.43 2.08
N ASN A 116 -11.99 -9.90 1.17
CA ASN A 116 -10.59 -10.26 1.03
C ASN A 116 -9.71 -9.10 1.50
N GLN A 117 -8.93 -9.32 2.55
CA GLN A 117 -8.10 -8.29 3.16
C GLN A 117 -6.68 -8.80 3.37
N LEU A 118 -5.73 -8.12 2.75
CA LEU A 118 -4.31 -8.39 2.82
C LEU A 118 -3.63 -7.27 3.61
N PHE A 119 -2.96 -7.60 4.71
CA PHE A 119 -2.25 -6.66 5.56
C PHE A 119 -0.79 -7.07 5.68
N ALA A 120 0.13 -6.18 5.32
CA ALA A 120 1.57 -6.37 5.49
C ALA A 120 2.12 -5.33 6.46
N SER A 121 2.57 -5.80 7.62
CA SER A 121 3.15 -4.98 8.67
C SER A 121 4.67 -5.04 8.63
N GLY A 122 5.33 -3.88 8.61
CA GLY A 122 6.78 -3.75 8.72
C GLY A 122 7.25 -3.74 10.17
N PHE A 123 6.41 -3.32 11.10
CA PHE A 123 6.76 -3.25 12.52
C PHE A 123 5.52 -3.34 13.43
N SER A 124 5.76 -3.63 14.69
CA SER A 124 4.80 -3.36 15.75
C SER A 124 5.44 -2.50 16.83
N TYR A 125 4.65 -1.57 17.38
CA TYR A 125 4.99 -0.83 18.58
C TYR A 125 4.02 -1.23 19.68
N ARG A 126 4.54 -1.83 20.78
CA ARG A 126 3.73 -2.60 21.72
C ARG A 126 2.95 -3.65 20.94
N ASP A 127 1.64 -3.68 21.01
CA ASP A 127 0.80 -4.66 20.29
C ASP A 127 0.20 -4.13 19.00
N MET A 128 0.50 -2.88 18.63
CA MET A 128 -0.02 -2.24 17.42
C MET A 128 0.90 -2.51 16.23
N GLN A 129 0.48 -3.39 15.33
CA GLN A 129 1.12 -3.57 14.02
C GLN A 129 0.76 -2.40 13.10
N SER A 130 1.71 -1.96 12.27
CA SER A 130 1.48 -0.91 11.28
C SER A 130 2.13 -1.25 9.93
N GLY A 131 1.44 -0.91 8.85
CA GLY A 131 1.88 -1.20 7.49
C GLY A 131 0.89 -0.74 6.42
N VAL A 132 0.75 -1.54 5.37
CA VAL A 132 -0.20 -1.31 4.29
C VAL A 132 -1.29 -2.38 4.26
N ALA A 133 -2.51 -2.00 3.88
CA ALA A 133 -3.62 -2.91 3.74
C ALA A 133 -4.24 -2.79 2.35
N THR A 134 -4.44 -3.92 1.67
CA THR A 134 -5.20 -4.01 0.41
C THR A 134 -6.47 -4.81 0.67
N LEU A 135 -7.62 -4.16 0.48
CA LEU A 135 -8.93 -4.77 0.66
C LEU A 135 -9.60 -4.90 -0.70
N SER A 136 -10.32 -5.98 -0.94
CA SER A 136 -10.85 -6.31 -2.27
C SER A 136 -12.15 -7.09 -2.18
N LEU A 137 -13.03 -6.87 -3.17
CA LEU A 137 -14.16 -7.76 -3.44
C LEU A 137 -13.71 -9.13 -3.99
N PHE A 138 -12.52 -9.18 -4.60
CA PHE A 138 -12.00 -10.36 -5.31
C PHE A 138 -10.88 -11.03 -4.53
N SER A 139 -10.79 -12.36 -4.59
CA SER A 139 -9.67 -13.12 -4.08
C SER A 139 -8.50 -13.10 -5.08
N PRO A 140 -7.26 -12.76 -4.65
CA PRO A 140 -6.10 -12.79 -5.54
C PRO A 140 -5.67 -14.22 -5.85
N GLN A 141 -5.07 -14.43 -7.02
CA GLN A 141 -4.43 -15.69 -7.37
C GLN A 141 -3.18 -15.95 -6.54
N TYR A 142 -2.40 -14.90 -6.31
CA TYR A 142 -1.27 -14.86 -5.38
C TYR A 142 -1.00 -13.41 -4.97
N TYR A 143 -0.26 -13.26 -3.88
CA TYR A 143 0.18 -11.95 -3.39
C TYR A 143 1.59 -12.03 -2.85
N CYS A 144 2.30 -10.91 -2.89
CA CYS A 144 3.64 -10.79 -2.34
C CYS A 144 3.74 -9.53 -1.46
N SER A 145 4.64 -9.57 -0.50
CA SER A 145 4.97 -8.43 0.34
C SER A 145 6.48 -8.20 0.40
N ALA A 146 6.86 -6.94 0.51
CA ALA A 146 8.24 -6.52 0.66
C ALA A 146 8.37 -5.39 1.68
N ALA A 147 9.56 -5.22 2.24
CA ALA A 147 9.89 -4.11 3.10
C ALA A 147 11.28 -3.56 2.81
N VAL A 148 11.43 -2.24 2.98
CA VAL A 148 12.72 -1.54 2.93
C VAL A 148 12.83 -0.67 4.16
N ASP A 149 13.98 -0.72 4.85
CA ASP A 149 14.22 0.07 6.05
C ASP A 149 14.32 1.55 5.75
N GLU A 150 13.60 2.34 6.52
CA GLU A 150 13.74 3.80 6.55
C GLU A 150 15.16 4.17 7.04
N PRO A 151 16.03 4.81 6.24
CA PRO A 151 17.44 4.95 6.57
C PRO A 151 17.74 5.60 7.92
N TRP A 152 16.92 6.59 8.33
CA TRP A 152 17.17 7.31 9.60
C TRP A 152 16.51 6.67 10.81
N LEU A 153 15.38 5.99 10.59
CA LEU A 153 14.58 5.43 11.67
C LEU A 153 14.78 3.93 11.85
N GLY A 154 15.27 3.24 10.81
CA GLY A 154 15.36 1.78 10.78
C GLY A 154 13.99 1.09 10.84
N ILE A 155 12.90 1.83 10.67
CA ILE A 155 11.53 1.29 10.66
C ILE A 155 11.18 0.90 9.21
N PRO A 156 10.79 -0.36 8.93
CA PRO A 156 10.52 -0.78 7.57
C PRO A 156 9.27 -0.11 6.97
N LYS A 157 9.42 0.42 5.76
CA LYS A 157 8.31 0.79 4.88
C LYS A 157 7.91 -0.42 4.06
N THR A 158 6.62 -0.68 3.93
CA THR A 158 6.08 -1.89 3.32
C THR A 158 5.37 -1.62 2.00
N GLY A 159 5.34 -2.64 1.16
CA GLY A 159 4.51 -2.71 -0.03
C GLY A 159 3.89 -4.11 -0.16
N VAL A 160 2.74 -4.17 -0.80
CA VAL A 160 2.01 -5.39 -1.11
C VAL A 160 1.62 -5.39 -2.57
N SER A 161 1.88 -6.49 -3.24
CA SER A 161 1.36 -6.75 -4.58
C SER A 161 0.38 -7.91 -4.56
N SER A 162 -0.61 -7.87 -5.44
CA SER A 162 -1.61 -8.92 -5.59
C SER A 162 -2.00 -9.06 -7.06
N VAL A 163 -2.15 -10.29 -7.53
CA VAL A 163 -2.46 -10.62 -8.92
C VAL A 163 -3.83 -11.26 -9.01
N TYR A 164 -4.63 -10.76 -9.94
CA TYR A 164 -6.01 -11.15 -10.17
C TYR A 164 -6.21 -11.63 -11.61
N PRO A 165 -6.88 -12.77 -11.86
CA PRO A 165 -7.22 -13.20 -13.20
C PRO A 165 -8.33 -12.31 -13.78
N LEU A 166 -8.25 -12.07 -15.09
CA LEU A 166 -9.26 -11.35 -15.87
C LEU A 166 -10.06 -12.32 -16.74
N ASP A 167 -11.32 -11.97 -17.09
CA ASP A 167 -12.22 -12.79 -17.89
C ASP A 167 -11.74 -13.02 -19.34
N ASN A 168 -10.77 -12.21 -19.80
CA ASN A 168 -10.13 -12.33 -21.11
C ASN A 168 -8.86 -13.23 -21.08
N GLY A 169 -8.58 -13.93 -19.99
CA GLY A 169 -7.41 -14.79 -19.81
C GLY A 169 -6.11 -14.06 -19.49
N LYS A 170 -6.17 -12.74 -19.25
CA LYS A 170 -5.06 -11.89 -18.83
C LYS A 170 -5.02 -11.74 -17.31
N PHE A 171 -4.06 -10.92 -16.82
CA PHE A 171 -3.88 -10.68 -15.39
C PHE A 171 -3.79 -9.19 -15.08
N LEU A 172 -4.40 -8.80 -13.94
CA LEU A 172 -4.25 -7.50 -13.31
C LEU A 172 -3.30 -7.62 -12.12
N LEU A 173 -2.23 -6.84 -12.11
CA LEU A 173 -1.35 -6.65 -10.95
C LEU A 173 -1.71 -5.34 -10.24
N ILE A 174 -1.97 -5.42 -8.95
CA ILE A 174 -2.16 -4.25 -8.09
C ILE A 174 -1.02 -4.20 -7.07
N ILE A 175 -0.34 -3.06 -6.97
CA ILE A 175 0.73 -2.81 -6.00
C ILE A 175 0.33 -1.61 -5.12
N ASN A 176 0.18 -1.87 -3.83
CA ASN A 176 -0.04 -0.87 -2.79
C ASN A 176 1.29 -0.57 -2.10
N VAL A 177 1.72 0.68 -2.12
CA VAL A 177 3.03 1.07 -1.60
C VAL A 177 2.93 2.16 -0.54
N HIS A 178 3.84 2.08 0.45
CA HIS A 178 4.23 3.20 1.28
C HIS A 178 5.76 3.33 1.18
N MET A 179 6.24 4.35 0.49
CA MET A 179 7.66 4.48 0.17
C MET A 179 8.45 5.20 1.25
N ILE A 180 9.77 5.06 1.17
CA ILE A 180 10.77 5.72 2.03
C ILE A 180 10.53 7.24 2.06
N ASN A 181 10.51 7.81 3.26
CA ASN A 181 10.34 9.24 3.47
C ASN A 181 11.67 9.92 3.85
N PHE A 182 12.37 9.45 4.89
CA PHE A 182 13.48 10.14 5.52
C PHE A 182 14.84 9.62 5.06
N GLU A 183 15.44 10.31 4.09
CA GLU A 183 16.82 10.13 3.65
C GLU A 183 17.35 11.43 3.01
N TRP A 184 18.67 11.64 3.03
CA TRP A 184 19.30 12.80 2.40
C TRP A 184 19.42 12.66 0.89
N THR A 185 19.83 11.47 0.44
CA THR A 185 19.98 11.11 -0.98
C THR A 185 19.01 10.00 -1.31
N PRO A 186 18.32 9.99 -2.46
CA PRO A 186 17.23 9.04 -2.74
C PRO A 186 17.76 7.64 -3.10
N THR A 187 18.69 7.10 -2.30
CA THR A 187 19.32 5.79 -2.54
C THR A 187 18.38 4.65 -2.15
N ALA A 188 17.83 4.69 -0.93
CA ALA A 188 16.87 3.69 -0.47
C ALA A 188 15.54 3.82 -1.23
N TYR A 189 15.12 5.05 -1.58
CA TYR A 189 13.98 5.32 -2.44
C TYR A 189 14.11 4.64 -3.80
N ARG A 190 15.27 4.80 -4.48
CA ARG A 190 15.56 4.13 -5.75
C ARG A 190 15.57 2.61 -5.61
N GLN A 191 16.19 2.09 -4.55
CA GLN A 191 16.23 0.64 -4.28
C GLN A 191 14.83 0.08 -4.08
N GLN A 192 13.97 0.76 -3.31
CA GLN A 192 12.59 0.33 -3.11
C GLN A 192 11.80 0.35 -4.43
N LEU A 193 11.98 1.40 -5.24
CA LEU A 193 11.34 1.51 -6.55
C LEU A 193 11.79 0.38 -7.50
N GLU A 194 13.09 0.03 -7.52
CA GLU A 194 13.58 -1.12 -8.30
C GLU A 194 12.92 -2.44 -7.87
N GLN A 195 12.76 -2.68 -6.58
CA GLN A 195 12.08 -3.88 -6.07
C GLN A 195 10.60 -3.94 -6.51
N ILE A 196 9.92 -2.78 -6.58
CA ILE A 196 8.56 -2.70 -7.11
C ILE A 196 8.55 -3.06 -8.59
N MET A 197 9.49 -2.51 -9.38
CA MET A 197 9.56 -2.73 -10.83
C MET A 197 9.90 -4.18 -11.20
N GLN A 198 10.73 -4.86 -10.42
CA GLN A 198 11.03 -6.29 -10.64
C GLN A 198 9.78 -7.18 -10.67
N GLN A 199 8.72 -6.77 -9.97
CA GLN A 199 7.45 -7.50 -9.98
C GLN A 199 6.70 -7.35 -11.32
N LEU A 200 7.00 -6.34 -12.12
CA LEU A 200 6.40 -6.09 -13.45
C LEU A 200 7.01 -6.95 -14.56
N GLU A 201 8.16 -7.60 -14.33
CA GLU A 201 8.80 -8.49 -15.29
C GLU A 201 8.01 -9.78 -15.51
N GLN A 202 7.05 -10.08 -14.63
CA GLN A 202 6.08 -11.14 -14.83
C GLN A 202 5.08 -10.75 -15.93
N ARG A 203 4.52 -11.73 -16.65
CA ARG A 203 3.52 -11.49 -17.70
C ARG A 203 2.21 -10.97 -17.10
N VAL A 204 2.15 -9.65 -16.90
CA VAL A 204 0.94 -8.95 -16.49
C VAL A 204 0.54 -7.95 -17.56
N ASP A 205 -0.74 -7.91 -17.89
CA ASP A 205 -1.28 -7.12 -18.99
C ASP A 205 -1.82 -5.77 -18.51
N ALA A 206 -2.41 -5.77 -17.32
CA ALA A 206 -2.90 -4.57 -16.66
C ALA A 206 -2.19 -4.40 -15.31
N VAL A 207 -1.80 -3.17 -14.99
CA VAL A 207 -1.06 -2.84 -13.78
C VAL A 207 -1.63 -1.59 -13.13
N ILE A 208 -1.75 -1.61 -11.81
CA ILE A 208 -2.01 -0.45 -10.95
C ILE A 208 -0.92 -0.41 -9.91
N ILE A 209 -0.16 0.69 -9.81
CA ILE A 209 0.76 0.97 -8.72
C ILE A 209 0.28 2.23 -8.04
N ALA A 210 -0.07 2.15 -6.76
CA ALA A 210 -0.66 3.28 -6.07
C ALA A 210 -0.30 3.30 -4.58
N GLY A 211 -0.38 4.48 -3.99
CA GLY A 211 -0.13 4.69 -2.57
C GLY A 211 0.57 5.99 -2.26
N ASP A 212 1.19 6.03 -1.09
CA ASP A 212 2.03 7.13 -0.63
C ASP A 212 3.48 6.91 -1.09
N PHE A 213 3.87 7.68 -2.11
CA PHE A 213 5.21 7.62 -2.69
C PHE A 213 6.21 8.53 -1.99
N ASN A 214 5.77 9.40 -1.08
CA ASN A 214 6.65 10.37 -0.43
C ASN A 214 7.53 11.15 -1.43
N ALA A 215 6.97 11.52 -2.58
CA ALA A 215 7.67 12.21 -3.68
C ALA A 215 7.73 13.73 -3.46
N TRP A 216 8.22 14.17 -2.31
CA TRP A 216 8.14 15.53 -1.78
C TRP A 216 9.17 16.52 -2.35
N ASN A 217 9.99 16.13 -3.31
CA ASN A 217 10.93 17.02 -4.00
C ASN A 217 11.09 16.67 -5.48
N GLN A 218 11.67 17.58 -6.24
CA GLN A 218 11.86 17.45 -7.69
C GLN A 218 12.62 16.17 -8.07
N GLU A 219 13.69 15.85 -7.35
CA GLU A 219 14.53 14.68 -7.66
C GLU A 219 13.74 13.37 -7.53
N ARG A 220 12.94 13.22 -6.46
CA ARG A 220 12.08 12.03 -6.28
C ARG A 220 11.00 11.92 -7.34
N VAL A 221 10.37 13.04 -7.70
CA VAL A 221 9.35 13.08 -8.77
C VAL A 221 9.97 12.65 -10.11
N GLU A 222 11.16 13.16 -10.45
CA GLU A 222 11.86 12.78 -11.70
C GLU A 222 12.23 11.30 -11.72
N ILE A 223 12.77 10.77 -10.61
CA ILE A 223 13.08 9.34 -10.46
C ILE A 223 11.83 8.49 -10.68
N LEU A 224 10.74 8.88 -10.01
CA LEU A 224 9.47 8.17 -10.06
C LEU A 224 8.90 8.17 -11.49
N GLN A 225 8.78 9.34 -12.11
CA GLN A 225 8.25 9.49 -13.47
C GLN A 225 9.08 8.71 -14.50
N GLN A 226 10.41 8.88 -14.50
CA GLN A 226 11.29 8.15 -15.41
C GLN A 226 11.13 6.63 -15.28
N LYS A 227 11.05 6.14 -14.04
CA LYS A 227 10.90 4.72 -13.80
C LYS A 227 9.53 4.20 -14.27
N MET A 228 8.44 4.91 -14.00
CA MET A 228 7.11 4.52 -14.44
C MET A 228 6.99 4.53 -15.97
N GLU A 229 7.52 5.55 -16.65
CA GLU A 229 7.55 5.65 -18.12
C GLU A 229 8.32 4.50 -18.78
N GLN A 230 9.46 4.06 -18.20
CA GLN A 230 10.25 2.93 -18.70
C GLN A 230 9.43 1.63 -18.80
N PHE A 231 8.45 1.45 -17.91
CA PHE A 231 7.56 0.28 -17.88
C PHE A 231 6.21 0.50 -18.56
N GLY A 232 6.03 1.67 -19.19
CA GLY A 232 4.79 2.03 -19.90
C GLY A 232 3.62 2.33 -18.97
N LEU A 233 3.91 2.76 -17.73
CA LEU A 233 2.92 3.22 -16.77
C LEU A 233 2.73 4.73 -16.92
N HIS A 234 1.51 5.21 -16.80
CA HIS A 234 1.18 6.63 -16.80
C HIS A 234 0.44 7.03 -15.52
N GLU A 235 0.68 8.26 -15.07
CA GLU A 235 0.02 8.81 -13.87
C GLU A 235 -1.41 9.22 -14.18
N ILE A 236 -2.32 8.94 -13.24
CA ILE A 236 -3.71 9.42 -13.29
C ILE A 236 -3.78 10.88 -12.84
N SER A 237 -4.43 11.72 -13.65
CA SER A 237 -4.72 13.11 -13.30
C SER A 237 -6.05 13.21 -12.58
N PHE A 238 -6.10 14.02 -11.51
CA PHE A 238 -7.30 14.20 -10.68
C PHE A 238 -7.99 15.53 -10.92
N PHE A 239 -9.33 15.52 -10.85
CA PHE A 239 -10.10 16.74 -10.83
C PHE A 239 -11.36 16.59 -9.92
N PRO A 240 -11.46 17.36 -8.81
CA PRO A 240 -10.41 18.25 -8.28
C PRO A 240 -9.19 17.48 -7.77
N ASP A 241 -7.98 18.07 -7.83
CA ASP A 241 -6.76 17.54 -7.23
C ASP A 241 -6.51 18.20 -5.87
N ASN A 242 -6.86 17.51 -4.82
CA ASN A 242 -6.65 17.91 -3.42
C ASN A 242 -5.64 17.01 -2.71
N ARG A 243 -4.80 16.25 -3.43
CA ARG A 243 -3.76 15.41 -2.81
C ARG A 243 -2.91 16.25 -1.86
N LEU A 244 -2.46 15.62 -0.76
CA LEU A 244 -1.48 16.26 0.13
C LEU A 244 -0.21 16.60 -0.67
N ARG A 245 0.29 17.82 -0.47
CA ARG A 245 1.48 18.31 -1.17
C ARG A 245 2.52 18.82 -0.17
N PHE A 246 3.77 18.59 -0.47
CA PHE A 246 4.90 19.22 0.16
C PHE A 246 5.66 20.04 -0.90
N ASN A 247 5.82 21.35 -0.70
CA ASN A 247 6.43 22.25 -1.71
C ASN A 247 5.86 22.03 -3.13
N ASP A 248 4.53 22.02 -3.27
CA ASP A 248 3.81 21.79 -4.52
C ASP A 248 3.88 20.38 -5.12
N PHE A 249 4.68 19.47 -4.57
CA PHE A 249 4.77 18.08 -5.00
C PHE A 249 3.72 17.21 -4.29
N PRO A 250 2.84 16.51 -5.02
CA PRO A 250 1.92 15.56 -4.40
C PRO A 250 2.71 14.36 -3.84
N LEU A 251 2.27 13.85 -2.67
CA LEU A 251 2.91 12.69 -2.04
C LEU A 251 2.30 11.38 -2.53
N ASP A 252 1.00 11.40 -2.85
CA ASP A 252 0.21 10.24 -3.24
C ASP A 252 0.04 10.18 -4.75
N HIS A 253 0.21 9.00 -5.36
CA HIS A 253 0.09 8.82 -6.79
C HIS A 253 -0.65 7.53 -7.14
N ILE A 254 -1.24 7.49 -8.34
CA ILE A 254 -1.77 6.29 -9.00
C ILE A 254 -1.18 6.24 -10.40
N PHE A 255 -0.45 5.16 -10.71
CA PHE A 255 0.08 4.86 -12.03
C PHE A 255 -0.61 3.62 -12.58
N VAL A 256 -0.94 3.63 -13.86
CA VAL A 256 -1.64 2.52 -14.52
C VAL A 256 -1.01 2.17 -15.87
N LYS A 257 -1.20 0.91 -16.29
CA LYS A 257 -0.89 0.38 -17.61
C LYS A 257 -1.99 -0.59 -18.02
N GLY A 258 -2.42 -0.56 -19.28
CA GLY A 258 -3.54 -1.39 -19.77
C GLY A 258 -4.89 -0.98 -19.20
N LEU A 259 -4.98 0.22 -18.63
CA LEU A 259 -6.18 0.83 -18.06
C LEU A 259 -6.17 2.34 -18.32
N LYS A 260 -7.36 2.93 -18.39
CA LYS A 260 -7.55 4.38 -18.50
C LYS A 260 -8.59 4.89 -17.50
N ALA A 261 -8.38 6.08 -16.96
CA ALA A 261 -9.34 6.71 -16.06
C ALA A 261 -10.61 7.15 -16.81
N ILE A 262 -11.76 6.72 -16.31
CA ILE A 262 -13.08 7.27 -16.65
C ILE A 262 -13.34 8.51 -15.81
N SER A 263 -13.06 8.40 -14.50
CA SER A 263 -13.13 9.50 -13.55
C SER A 263 -12.06 9.34 -12.48
N ALA A 264 -11.51 10.46 -12.00
CA ALA A 264 -10.53 10.49 -10.93
C ALA A 264 -10.72 11.76 -10.09
N THR A 265 -10.94 11.57 -8.80
CA THR A 265 -11.25 12.67 -7.87
C THR A 265 -10.50 12.51 -6.56
N THR A 266 -10.30 13.63 -5.87
CA THR A 266 -9.79 13.64 -4.49
C THR A 266 -10.74 14.43 -3.60
N GLN A 267 -10.95 13.98 -2.39
CA GLN A 267 -11.86 14.60 -1.45
C GLN A 267 -11.08 15.25 -0.30
N LYS A 268 -11.25 16.56 -0.08
CA LYS A 268 -10.73 17.21 1.13
C LYS A 268 -11.36 16.59 2.37
N THR A 269 -10.53 16.24 3.35
CA THR A 269 -10.98 15.68 4.61
C THR A 269 -10.15 16.18 5.79
N LYS A 270 -10.66 15.97 7.01
CA LYS A 270 -9.93 16.08 8.28
C LYS A 270 -9.81 14.74 8.97
N ALA A 271 -10.13 13.67 8.26
CA ALA A 271 -10.12 12.30 8.77
C ALA A 271 -8.76 11.59 8.59
N SER A 272 -7.81 12.28 8.02
CA SER A 272 -6.39 11.98 7.89
C SER A 272 -5.65 13.27 7.51
N ASP A 273 -4.33 13.32 7.66
CA ASP A 273 -3.46 14.34 7.06
C ASP A 273 -3.37 14.20 5.54
N HIS A 274 -3.64 13.01 4.97
CA HIS A 274 -3.79 12.79 3.54
C HIS A 274 -5.25 12.83 3.09
N ASN A 275 -5.48 13.24 1.85
CA ASN A 275 -6.80 13.25 1.23
C ASN A 275 -7.00 12.01 0.34
N PRO A 276 -8.13 11.27 0.46
CA PRO A 276 -8.36 10.07 -0.33
C PRO A 276 -8.41 10.37 -1.83
N MET A 277 -7.82 9.49 -2.62
CA MET A 277 -7.93 9.43 -4.08
C MET A 277 -8.93 8.33 -4.45
N TRP A 278 -9.92 8.65 -5.26
CA TRP A 278 -10.87 7.69 -5.80
C TRP A 278 -10.87 7.75 -7.33
N VAL A 279 -10.78 6.59 -7.97
CA VAL A 279 -10.75 6.48 -9.44
C VAL A 279 -11.67 5.38 -9.92
N GLU A 280 -12.22 5.60 -11.12
CA GLU A 280 -12.92 4.61 -11.92
C GLU A 280 -12.12 4.37 -13.19
N LEU A 281 -11.74 3.12 -13.46
CA LEU A 281 -10.82 2.71 -14.52
C LEU A 281 -11.51 1.76 -15.48
N ALA A 282 -11.36 1.99 -16.79
CA ALA A 282 -11.72 1.03 -17.83
C ALA A 282 -10.47 0.26 -18.27
N PHE A 283 -10.61 -1.02 -18.58
CA PHE A 283 -9.58 -1.78 -19.28
C PHE A 283 -9.46 -1.33 -20.75
N ASP A 284 -8.22 -1.37 -21.29
CA ASP A 284 -7.93 -1.02 -22.70
C ASP A 284 -8.38 -2.12 -23.66
#